data_41079657119a9d2e84edf5c0a58f0635
#
_entry.id   41079657119a9d2e84edf5c0a58f0635
#
_cell.length_a   1.000
_cell.length_b   1.000
_cell.length_c   1.000
_cell.angle_alpha   90.00
_cell.angle_beta   90.00
_cell.angle_gamma   90.00
#
_symmetry.space_group_name_H-M   'P 1'
#
loop_
_entity.id
_entity.type
_entity.pdbx_description
1 polymer ?
#
loop_
_entity_poly.entity_id
_entity_poly.type
_entity_poly.pdbx_seq_one_letter_code
_entity_poly.pdbx_strand_id
1 'polypeptide(L)'
;MSRGLLVSEWIEQTGGAERVLDRLAGLYPDADMLCLWNDAPQRYGSRRVRETWLARTPLRRRKALALPLMPPTWRVPRHGYDWALVSSHAFAHHVNVGPDVPKYVYVHTPARYLWLAHAAGVEGALVLDDGAEDAVVQRRKSLLPAGIVEVRG
;
A
#
# COMPACT_ATOMS: atom_id res chain seq x y z
N MET A 1 -14.48 -8.34 18.28
CA MET A 1 -13.96 -8.76 16.96
C MET A 1 -12.87 -7.79 16.53
N SER A 2 -11.71 -8.30 16.18
CA SER A 2 -10.58 -7.47 15.72
C SER A 2 -10.85 -6.92 14.34
N ARG A 3 -10.78 -5.60 14.17
CA ARG A 3 -11.07 -4.90 12.92
C ARG A 3 -9.80 -4.67 12.11
N GLY A 4 -9.64 -5.42 11.03
CA GLY A 4 -8.49 -5.33 10.14
C GLY A 4 -8.68 -4.38 8.97
N LEU A 5 -7.56 -3.86 8.45
CA LEU A 5 -7.50 -3.05 7.24
C LEU A 5 -6.51 -3.68 6.24
N LEU A 6 -6.99 -4.03 5.05
CA LEU A 6 -6.16 -4.39 3.91
C LEU A 6 -5.95 -3.16 3.03
N VAL A 7 -4.71 -2.87 2.71
CA VAL A 7 -4.33 -1.66 1.93
C VAL A 7 -3.59 -2.05 0.68
N SER A 8 -3.93 -1.44 -0.45
CA SER A 8 -3.19 -1.55 -1.72
C SER A 8 -3.12 -0.19 -2.41
N GLU A 9 -2.14 0.05 -3.27
CA GLU A 9 -2.07 1.32 -4.02
C GLU A 9 -3.32 1.54 -4.85
N TRP A 10 -3.59 0.64 -5.75
CA TRP A 10 -4.79 0.62 -6.59
C TRP A 10 -5.22 -0.82 -6.85
N ILE A 11 -6.40 -0.99 -7.40
CA ILE A 11 -6.93 -2.30 -7.76
C ILE A 11 -7.24 -2.30 -9.24
N GLU A 12 -6.58 -3.19 -9.99
CA GLU A 12 -6.77 -3.36 -11.43
C GLU A 12 -7.47 -4.69 -11.74
N GLN A 13 -7.92 -4.85 -12.98
CA GLN A 13 -8.56 -6.08 -13.47
C GLN A 13 -7.58 -7.26 -13.42
N THR A 14 -6.31 -7.02 -13.76
CA THR A 14 -5.26 -8.04 -13.83
C THR A 14 -3.95 -7.50 -13.29
N GLY A 15 -3.19 -8.35 -12.59
CA GLY A 15 -1.86 -7.99 -12.08
C GLY A 15 -1.33 -8.97 -11.05
N GLY A 16 -0.02 -8.91 -10.82
CA GLY A 16 0.63 -9.75 -9.81
C GLY A 16 0.30 -9.30 -8.37
N ALA A 17 0.25 -7.99 -8.15
CA ALA A 17 -0.10 -7.40 -6.87
C ALA A 17 -1.55 -7.74 -6.46
N GLU A 18 -2.46 -7.74 -7.43
CA GLU A 18 -3.86 -8.10 -7.22
C GLU A 18 -4.03 -9.56 -6.82
N ARG A 19 -3.20 -10.48 -7.34
CA ARG A 19 -3.22 -11.88 -6.92
C ARG A 19 -2.83 -12.04 -5.45
N VAL A 20 -1.85 -11.28 -4.99
CA VAL A 20 -1.47 -11.26 -3.57
C VAL A 20 -2.62 -10.67 -2.75
N LEU A 21 -3.19 -9.55 -3.19
CA LEU A 21 -4.31 -8.92 -2.50
C LEU A 21 -5.54 -9.84 -2.44
N ASP A 22 -5.83 -10.61 -3.50
CA ASP A 22 -6.90 -11.63 -3.50
C ASP A 22 -6.67 -12.70 -2.43
N ARG A 23 -5.43 -13.17 -2.29
CA ARG A 23 -5.07 -14.14 -1.25
C ARG A 23 -5.24 -13.57 0.14
N LEU A 24 -4.76 -12.34 0.36
CA LEU A 24 -4.93 -11.65 1.64
C LEU A 24 -6.41 -11.41 1.94
N ALA A 25 -7.19 -11.01 0.95
CA ALA A 25 -8.63 -10.83 1.07
C ALA A 25 -9.35 -12.14 1.42
N GLY A 26 -8.91 -13.28 0.88
CA GLY A 26 -9.43 -14.59 1.23
C GLY A 26 -9.10 -15.02 2.66
N LEU A 27 -7.90 -14.69 3.15
CA LEU A 27 -7.46 -15.01 4.51
C LEU A 27 -8.16 -14.14 5.58
N TYR A 28 -8.52 -12.91 5.22
CA TYR A 28 -9.15 -11.93 6.11
C TYR A 28 -10.48 -11.44 5.54
N PRO A 29 -11.51 -12.28 5.51
CA PRO A 29 -12.79 -11.97 4.84
C PRO A 29 -13.51 -10.76 5.46
N ASP A 30 -13.32 -10.51 6.75
CA ASP A 30 -14.00 -9.43 7.50
C ASP A 30 -13.21 -8.11 7.52
N ALA A 31 -12.00 -8.09 6.96
CA ALA A 31 -11.21 -6.86 6.93
C ALA A 31 -11.77 -5.85 5.92
N ASP A 32 -11.79 -4.57 6.30
CA ASP A 32 -12.04 -3.47 5.38
C ASP A 32 -10.90 -3.38 4.34
N MET A 33 -11.19 -2.84 3.17
CA MET A 33 -10.17 -2.61 2.14
C MET A 33 -10.05 -1.12 1.82
N LEU A 34 -8.82 -0.65 1.58
CA LEU A 34 -8.49 0.72 1.21
C LEU A 34 -7.51 0.74 0.05
N CYS A 35 -7.80 1.56 -0.95
CA CYS A 35 -6.89 1.80 -2.08
C CYS A 35 -6.94 3.27 -2.53
N LEU A 36 -5.98 3.70 -3.35
CA LEU A 36 -6.04 5.03 -3.98
C LEU A 36 -7.25 5.14 -4.88
N TRP A 37 -7.44 4.16 -5.78
CA TRP A 37 -8.63 4.01 -6.65
C TRP A 37 -8.83 2.53 -7.01
N ASN A 38 -10.07 2.22 -7.41
CA ASN A 38 -10.47 0.87 -7.79
C ASN A 38 -11.00 0.84 -9.23
N ASP A 39 -10.26 0.22 -10.13
CA ASP A 39 -10.63 0.03 -11.54
C ASP A 39 -11.26 -1.36 -11.79
N ALA A 40 -11.45 -2.15 -10.72
CA ALA A 40 -12.09 -3.47 -10.75
C ALA A 40 -13.18 -3.60 -9.66
N PRO A 41 -14.26 -2.81 -9.69
CA PRO A 41 -15.22 -2.73 -8.59
C PRO A 41 -15.92 -4.05 -8.29
N GLN A 42 -16.04 -4.95 -9.27
CA GLN A 42 -16.67 -6.26 -9.09
C GLN A 42 -15.76 -7.33 -8.48
N ARG A 43 -14.44 -7.06 -8.36
CA ARG A 43 -13.44 -8.05 -7.96
C ARG A 43 -13.67 -8.63 -6.57
N TYR A 44 -14.12 -7.80 -5.64
CA TYR A 44 -14.32 -8.21 -4.23
C TYR A 44 -15.78 -8.33 -3.83
N GLY A 45 -16.68 -8.40 -4.80
CA GLY A 45 -18.12 -8.63 -4.58
C GLY A 45 -18.74 -7.56 -3.69
N SER A 46 -19.41 -8.00 -2.62
CA SER A 46 -20.08 -7.11 -1.65
C SER A 46 -19.15 -6.47 -0.63
N ARG A 47 -17.84 -6.81 -0.64
CA ARG A 47 -16.89 -6.27 0.33
C ARG A 47 -16.74 -4.76 0.17
N ARG A 48 -16.68 -4.07 1.29
CA ARG A 48 -16.48 -2.63 1.31
C ARG A 48 -15.04 -2.26 0.94
N VAL A 49 -14.83 -1.80 -0.28
CA VAL A 49 -13.58 -1.20 -0.75
C VAL A 49 -13.71 0.33 -0.65
N ARG A 50 -12.87 0.94 0.16
CA ARG A 50 -12.80 2.41 0.29
C ARG A 50 -11.73 2.94 -0.64
N GLU A 51 -12.07 4.00 -1.34
CA GLU A 51 -11.12 4.73 -2.17
C GLU A 51 -10.71 6.04 -1.50
N THR A 52 -9.52 6.51 -1.82
CA THR A 52 -9.06 7.84 -1.37
C THR A 52 -9.68 8.94 -2.25
N TRP A 53 -9.46 10.20 -1.86
CA TRP A 53 -9.92 11.36 -2.64
C TRP A 53 -9.31 11.39 -4.07
N LEU A 54 -8.12 10.81 -4.27
CA LEU A 54 -7.48 10.72 -5.60
C LEU A 54 -8.34 9.97 -6.63
N ALA A 55 -9.17 9.02 -6.19
CA ALA A 55 -10.09 8.30 -7.07
C ALA A 55 -11.06 9.23 -7.82
N ARG A 56 -11.39 10.38 -7.22
CA ARG A 56 -12.33 11.37 -7.78
C ARG A 56 -11.66 12.40 -8.70
N THR A 57 -10.34 12.28 -8.89
CA THR A 57 -9.56 13.19 -9.73
C THR A 57 -9.23 12.56 -11.07
N PRO A 58 -8.99 13.34 -12.15
CA PRO A 58 -8.51 12.82 -13.42
C PRO A 58 -7.12 12.19 -13.34
N LEU A 59 -6.40 12.40 -12.24
CA LEU A 59 -5.06 11.85 -11.99
C LEU A 59 -5.05 10.33 -11.89
N ARG A 60 -6.19 9.69 -11.54
CA ARG A 60 -6.31 8.21 -11.55
C ARG A 60 -5.92 7.60 -12.91
N ARG A 61 -6.16 8.31 -14.01
CA ARG A 61 -5.81 7.88 -15.38
C ARG A 61 -4.36 8.17 -15.75
N ARG A 62 -3.64 8.95 -14.93
CA ARG A 62 -2.26 9.40 -15.18
C ARG A 62 -1.40 9.15 -13.94
N LYS A 63 -1.09 7.87 -13.68
CA LYS A 63 -0.37 7.43 -12.48
C LYS A 63 0.90 8.25 -12.22
N ALA A 64 1.68 8.56 -13.25
CA ALA A 64 2.91 9.35 -13.12
C ALA A 64 2.66 10.75 -12.54
N LEU A 65 1.56 11.41 -12.92
CA LEU A 65 1.19 12.72 -12.38
C LEU A 65 0.59 12.64 -10.97
N ALA A 66 0.08 11.48 -10.58
CA ALA A 66 -0.45 11.24 -9.24
C ALA A 66 0.66 10.95 -8.21
N LEU A 67 1.86 10.52 -8.64
CA LEU A 67 2.97 10.11 -7.76
C LEU A 67 3.26 11.10 -6.63
N PRO A 68 3.41 12.42 -6.87
CA PRO A 68 3.71 13.37 -5.80
C PRO A 68 2.60 13.50 -4.75
N LEU A 69 1.37 13.15 -5.11
CA LEU A 69 0.21 13.25 -4.23
C LEU A 69 -0.09 11.96 -3.47
N MET A 70 0.54 10.85 -3.84
CA MET A 70 0.31 9.57 -3.18
C MET A 70 0.80 9.58 -1.72
N PRO A 71 2.06 9.99 -1.40
CA PRO A 71 2.52 9.99 -0.02
C PRO A 71 1.65 10.84 0.93
N PRO A 72 1.31 12.11 0.63
CA PRO A 72 0.44 12.90 1.50
C PRO A 72 -0.97 12.30 1.61
N THR A 73 -1.49 11.66 0.56
CA THR A 73 -2.80 10.99 0.59
C THR A 73 -2.81 9.82 1.59
N TRP A 74 -1.73 9.05 1.65
CA TRP A 74 -1.59 7.94 2.57
C TRP A 74 -1.42 8.39 4.03
N ARG A 75 -0.83 9.56 4.27
CA ARG A 75 -0.63 10.13 5.60
C ARG A 75 -1.92 10.63 6.26
N VAL A 76 -3.02 10.72 5.53
CA VAL A 76 -4.33 11.05 6.12
C VAL A 76 -4.72 9.97 7.14
N PRO A 77 -4.95 10.32 8.42
CA PRO A 77 -5.19 9.35 9.48
C PRO A 77 -6.40 8.45 9.22
N ARG A 78 -6.24 7.17 9.53
CA ARG A 78 -7.29 6.14 9.45
C ARG A 78 -7.46 5.51 10.82
N HIS A 79 -8.57 5.79 11.47
CA HIS A 79 -8.83 5.34 12.83
C HIS A 79 -9.80 4.16 12.88
N GLY A 80 -9.80 3.45 14.02
CA GLY A 80 -10.74 2.39 14.33
C GLY A 80 -10.36 1.03 13.74
N TYR A 81 -9.06 0.81 13.52
CA TYR A 81 -8.50 -0.49 13.15
C TYR A 81 -7.58 -1.01 14.23
N ASP A 82 -7.57 -2.32 14.42
CA ASP A 82 -6.71 -3.01 15.39
C ASP A 82 -5.41 -3.49 14.74
N TRP A 83 -5.40 -3.63 13.43
CA TRP A 83 -4.22 -3.97 12.63
C TRP A 83 -4.40 -3.56 11.17
N ALA A 84 -3.29 -3.41 10.46
CA ALA A 84 -3.27 -3.17 9.02
C ALA A 84 -2.28 -4.10 8.30
N LEU A 85 -2.69 -4.60 7.14
CA LEU A 85 -1.83 -5.38 6.24
C LEU A 85 -1.80 -4.69 4.88
N VAL A 86 -0.62 -4.27 4.48
CA VAL A 86 -0.38 -3.40 3.33
C VAL A 86 0.31 -4.18 2.23
N SER A 87 -0.29 -4.24 1.06
CA SER A 87 0.32 -4.74 -0.17
C SER A 87 0.90 -3.54 -0.93
N SER A 88 2.20 -3.29 -0.76
CA SER A 88 2.86 -2.07 -1.25
C SER A 88 3.82 -2.35 -2.39
N HIS A 89 3.68 -1.59 -3.47
CA HIS A 89 4.64 -1.55 -4.57
C HIS A 89 5.10 -0.13 -4.92
N ALA A 90 4.55 0.87 -4.24
CA ALA A 90 4.98 2.26 -4.33
C ALA A 90 4.95 2.93 -2.95
N PHE A 91 3.82 3.50 -2.53
CA PHE A 91 3.71 4.37 -1.36
C PHE A 91 2.66 3.94 -0.32
N ALA A 92 1.93 2.82 -0.53
CA ALA A 92 0.87 2.38 0.39
C ALA A 92 1.38 2.11 1.82
N HIS A 93 2.68 1.80 1.97
CA HIS A 93 3.32 1.63 3.27
C HIS A 93 3.29 2.89 4.15
N HIS A 94 3.08 4.08 3.56
CA HIS A 94 2.90 5.33 4.31
C HIS A 94 1.50 5.48 4.93
N VAL A 95 0.59 4.49 4.75
CA VAL A 95 -0.74 4.58 5.35
C VAL A 95 -0.65 4.81 6.85
N ASN A 96 -1.34 5.85 7.30
CA ASN A 96 -1.39 6.23 8.70
C ASN A 96 -2.61 5.59 9.38
N VAL A 97 -2.37 4.54 10.15
CA VAL A 97 -3.39 3.85 10.97
C VAL A 97 -3.27 4.15 12.47
N GLY A 98 -2.29 4.98 12.84
CA GLY A 98 -1.94 5.32 14.21
C GLY A 98 -0.70 4.57 14.71
N PRO A 99 0.01 5.14 15.71
CA PRO A 99 1.28 4.60 16.19
C PRO A 99 1.15 3.26 16.92
N ASP A 100 -0.01 3.04 17.58
CA ASP A 100 -0.25 1.83 18.38
C ASP A 100 -0.85 0.67 17.58
N VAL A 101 -1.17 0.89 16.30
CA VAL A 101 -1.78 -0.12 15.43
C VAL A 101 -0.67 -0.89 14.69
N PRO A 102 -0.53 -2.20 14.91
CA PRO A 102 0.45 -3.01 14.19
C PRO A 102 0.18 -2.96 12.69
N LYS A 103 1.24 -2.61 11.95
CA LYS A 103 1.20 -2.47 10.49
C LYS A 103 2.19 -3.45 9.87
N TYR A 104 1.67 -4.37 9.08
CA TYR A 104 2.45 -5.37 8.34
C TYR A 104 2.50 -4.97 6.87
N VAL A 105 3.67 -4.97 6.26
CA VAL A 105 3.83 -4.57 4.87
C VAL A 105 4.36 -5.74 4.05
N TYR A 106 3.59 -6.16 3.06
CA TYR A 106 4.06 -7.02 1.99
C TYR A 106 4.64 -6.14 0.88
N VAL A 107 5.96 -6.11 0.78
CA VAL A 107 6.66 -5.30 -0.21
C VAL A 107 6.80 -6.11 -1.50
N HIS A 108 6.20 -5.62 -2.58
CA HIS A 108 6.44 -6.12 -3.93
C HIS A 108 7.82 -5.66 -4.43
N THR A 109 8.23 -6.14 -5.60
CA THR A 109 9.46 -5.66 -6.25
C THR A 109 9.48 -4.13 -6.26
N PRO A 110 10.58 -3.49 -5.81
CA PRO A 110 10.69 -2.04 -5.82
C PRO A 110 10.27 -1.44 -7.16
N ALA A 111 9.64 -0.30 -7.10
CA ALA A 111 9.05 0.36 -8.26
C ALA A 111 10.05 0.47 -9.41
N ARG A 112 9.82 -0.29 -10.49
CA ARG A 112 10.73 -0.39 -11.64
C ARG A 112 11.11 0.97 -12.23
N TYR A 113 10.23 1.95 -12.14
CA TYR A 113 10.47 3.29 -12.65
C TYR A 113 11.56 4.05 -11.88
N LEU A 114 11.76 3.77 -10.59
CA LEU A 114 12.88 4.34 -9.83
C LEU A 114 14.22 3.79 -10.32
N TRP A 115 14.28 2.49 -10.60
CA TRP A 115 15.48 1.85 -11.13
C TRP A 115 15.75 2.26 -12.59
N LEU A 116 14.71 2.40 -13.40
CA LEU A 116 14.84 2.84 -14.80
C LEU A 116 15.31 4.30 -14.87
N ALA A 117 14.84 5.20 -13.99
CA ALA A 117 15.31 6.57 -13.92
C ALA A 117 16.81 6.63 -13.56
N HIS A 118 17.24 5.82 -12.58
CA HIS A 118 18.64 5.74 -12.19
C HIS A 118 19.52 5.13 -13.31
N ALA A 119 19.07 4.04 -13.94
CA ALA A 119 19.77 3.40 -15.05
C ALA A 119 19.84 4.27 -16.31
N ALA A 120 18.89 5.17 -16.52
CA ALA A 120 18.87 6.13 -17.62
C ALA A 120 19.72 7.38 -17.39
N GLY A 121 20.44 7.49 -16.25
CA GLY A 121 21.29 8.62 -15.92
C GLY A 121 20.52 9.93 -15.73
N VAL A 122 19.23 9.86 -15.40
CA VAL A 122 18.44 11.03 -15.05
C VAL A 122 18.84 11.46 -13.64
N GLU A 123 19.85 12.31 -13.56
CA GLU A 123 20.17 13.05 -12.33
C GLU A 123 18.98 13.94 -11.99
N GLY A 124 18.28 13.58 -10.90
CA GLY A 124 17.07 14.29 -10.47
C GLY A 124 15.84 13.38 -10.33
N ALA A 125 15.99 12.06 -10.43
CA ALA A 125 15.00 11.16 -9.87
C ALA A 125 14.86 11.55 -8.39
N LEU A 126 13.72 12.18 -8.06
CA LEU A 126 13.39 12.56 -6.70
C LEU A 126 13.33 11.28 -5.88
N VAL A 127 14.47 10.87 -5.34
CA VAL A 127 14.50 9.97 -4.21
C VAL A 127 13.87 10.81 -3.11
N LEU A 128 12.57 10.64 -2.90
CA LEU A 128 11.92 11.12 -1.71
C LEU A 128 12.45 10.24 -0.57
N ASP A 129 13.70 10.53 -0.19
CA ASP A 129 14.26 10.15 1.08
C ASP A 129 13.47 10.93 2.12
N ASP A 130 12.46 10.30 2.65
CA ASP A 130 11.61 10.89 3.69
C ASP A 130 12.15 10.63 5.10
N GLY A 131 13.46 10.48 5.22
CA GLY A 131 14.12 10.32 6.52
C GLY A 131 13.81 8.99 7.21
N ALA A 132 13.40 7.97 6.45
CA ALA A 132 13.14 6.63 6.97
C ALA A 132 14.42 5.83 7.25
N GLU A 133 15.52 6.51 7.63
CA GLU A 133 16.72 5.81 8.14
C GLU A 133 16.44 5.04 9.44
N ASP A 134 15.32 5.32 10.12
CA ASP A 134 14.96 4.67 11.38
C ASP A 134 13.91 3.55 11.26
N ALA A 135 13.41 3.25 10.07
CA ALA A 135 12.58 2.07 9.87
C ALA A 135 13.46 0.81 9.92
N VAL A 136 13.92 0.44 11.12
CA VAL A 136 14.59 -0.83 11.36
C VAL A 136 13.63 -1.95 10.98
N VAL A 137 13.89 -2.54 9.82
CA VAL A 137 13.28 -3.78 9.37
C VAL A 137 13.69 -4.89 10.35
N GLN A 138 13.02 -4.97 11.49
CA GLN A 138 13.18 -6.09 12.40
C GLN A 138 12.47 -7.30 11.84
N ARG A 139 13.24 -8.12 11.16
CA ARG A 139 12.82 -9.47 10.77
C ARG A 139 12.63 -10.29 12.05
N ARG A 140 11.43 -10.35 12.58
CA ARG A 140 11.09 -11.43 13.54
C ARG A 140 11.12 -12.75 12.77
N LYS A 141 12.14 -13.54 13.03
CA LYS A 141 12.50 -14.78 12.32
C LYS A 141 11.51 -15.94 12.45
N SER A 142 10.36 -15.83 13.09
CA SER A 142 9.68 -17.04 13.54
C SER A 142 8.21 -17.26 13.14
N LEU A 143 7.49 -16.30 12.53
CA LEU A 143 6.04 -16.50 12.30
C LEU A 143 5.45 -15.89 11.02
N LEU A 144 6.20 -15.18 10.19
CA LEU A 144 5.66 -14.57 8.99
C LEU A 144 6.20 -15.24 7.72
N PRO A 145 5.33 -15.47 6.69
CA PRO A 145 5.79 -15.93 5.39
C PRO A 145 6.84 -14.99 4.79
N ALA A 146 7.72 -15.54 3.95
CA ALA A 146 8.74 -14.74 3.27
C ALA A 146 8.08 -13.58 2.48
N GLY A 147 8.53 -12.35 2.71
CA GLY A 147 8.03 -11.16 2.03
C GLY A 147 7.16 -10.21 2.86
N ILE A 148 6.79 -10.59 4.10
CA ILE A 148 6.04 -9.72 5.02
C ILE A 148 6.99 -9.10 6.05
N VAL A 149 6.92 -7.80 6.23
CA VAL A 149 7.71 -7.03 7.18
C VAL A 149 6.78 -6.26 8.11
N GLU A 150 7.00 -6.36 9.42
CA GLU A 150 6.33 -5.51 10.40
C GLU A 150 7.06 -4.16 10.44
N VAL A 151 6.33 -3.08 10.22
CA VAL A 151 6.84 -1.71 10.34
C VAL A 151 6.20 -1.07 11.55
N ARG A 152 7.02 -0.67 12.52
CA ARG A 152 6.60 0.15 13.66
C ARG A 152 6.94 1.60 13.35
N GLY A 153 5.96 2.46 13.44
CA GLY A 153 6.13 3.91 13.34
C GLY A 153 6.66 4.52 14.61
#